data_2dde3f3b6afde2956fd089bd55070afa
#
_entry.id   2dde3f3b6afde2956fd089bd55070afa
#
_cell.length_a   1.000
_cell.length_b   1.000
_cell.length_c   1.000
_cell.angle_alpha   90.00
_cell.angle_beta   90.00
_cell.angle_gamma   90.00
#
_symmetry.space_group_name_H-M   'P 1'
#
loop_
_entity.id
_entity.type
_entity.pdbx_description
1 polymer ?
#
loop_
_entity_poly.entity_id
_entity_poly.type
_entity_poly.pdbx_seq_one_letter_code
_entity_poly.pdbx_strand_id
1 'polypeptide(L)'
;MTETSDRRDGPRAPIELKVEYKKMNTFFADYTKNISNGGTFIKTDRPLPVGTEFLFKLTLPKRESPFRLKGQVIWTNRAEEVQNPDVDAMGMGISFIFDYEHDRTQFESQVEGLMVESLGEHLYRKLISVE
;
A
#
# COMPACT_ATOMS: atom_id res chain seq x y z
N MET A 1 -34.28 3.22 0.87
CA MET A 1 -33.56 2.70 1.14
C MET A 1 -32.93 2.62 0.95
N THR A 2 -33.21 2.97 0.93
CA THR A 2 -32.35 2.56 1.11
C THR A 2 -31.73 2.59 0.87
N GLU A 3 -31.68 2.90 0.99
CA GLU A 3 -30.84 2.59 1.19
C GLU A 3 -30.21 2.60 1.20
N THR A 4 -30.78 3.11 1.13
CA THR A 4 -29.99 2.85 1.56
C THR A 4 -29.51 2.87 1.62
N SER A 5 -29.84 3.09 1.74
CA SER A 5 -29.19 2.64 2.18
C SER A 5 -28.75 2.51 2.30
N ASP A 6 -28.90 2.71 2.37
CA ASP A 6 -28.27 2.17 2.78
C ASP A 6 -27.92 2.09 2.91
N ARG A 7 -28.26 2.49 2.94
CA ARG A 7 -27.74 2.16 3.48
C ARG A 7 -27.40 2.20 3.96
N ARG A 8 -27.73 2.39 4.02
CA ARG A 8 -27.36 2.32 4.84
C ARG A 8 -27.20 2.21 5.29
N ASP A 9 -27.65 2.05 5.28
CA ASP A 9 -27.35 1.97 6.06
C ASP A 9 -26.69 1.46 6.83
N GLY A 10 -27.26 0.54 7.10
CA GLY A 10 -26.36 -0.07 8.06
C GLY A 10 -24.91 -0.04 7.64
N PRO A 11 -23.96 -0.42 8.53
CA PRO A 11 -22.55 -0.34 8.16
C PRO A 11 -22.24 -1.25 7.00
N ARG A 12 -21.55 -0.73 6.04
CA ARG A 12 -21.11 -1.50 4.90
C ARG A 12 -19.76 -2.12 5.22
N ALA A 13 -19.50 -3.26 4.61
CA ALA A 13 -18.16 -3.78 4.58
C ALA A 13 -17.27 -2.76 3.86
N PRO A 14 -16.08 -2.48 4.37
CA PRO A 14 -15.21 -1.51 3.71
C PRO A 14 -14.73 -2.04 2.36
N ILE A 15 -14.45 -1.11 1.45
CA ILE A 15 -13.82 -1.46 0.19
C ILE A 15 -12.44 -2.00 0.52
N GLU A 16 -12.08 -3.11 -0.10
CA GLU A 16 -10.77 -3.72 0.14
C GLU A 16 -9.98 -3.72 -1.14
N LEU A 17 -8.79 -3.14 -1.09
CA LEU A 17 -7.86 -3.16 -2.21
C LEU A 17 -6.73 -4.10 -1.87
N LYS A 18 -6.54 -5.10 -2.71
CA LYS A 18 -5.51 -6.10 -2.51
C LYS A 18 -4.33 -5.82 -3.42
N VAL A 19 -3.17 -5.68 -2.82
CA VAL A 19 -1.94 -5.44 -3.57
C VAL A 19 -0.94 -6.50 -3.18
N GLU A 20 -0.40 -7.18 -4.18
CA GLU A 20 0.58 -8.23 -3.94
C GLU A 20 1.89 -7.85 -4.58
N TYR A 21 2.94 -7.87 -3.78
CA TYR A 21 4.31 -7.71 -4.29
C TYR A 21 4.91 -9.09 -4.45
N LYS A 22 5.37 -9.39 -5.65
CA LYS A 22 5.95 -10.71 -5.92
C LYS A 22 7.41 -10.80 -5.54
N LYS A 23 8.07 -9.66 -5.38
CA LYS A 23 9.47 -9.58 -4.98
C LYS A 23 9.63 -8.64 -3.82
N MET A 24 10.39 -9.05 -2.82
CA MET A 24 10.64 -8.21 -1.64
C MET A 24 11.35 -6.92 -2.02
N ASN A 25 12.29 -6.98 -2.96
CA ASN A 25 13.03 -5.77 -3.35
C ASN A 25 12.11 -4.71 -3.94
N THR A 26 11.10 -5.12 -4.68
CA THR A 26 10.14 -4.19 -5.24
C THR A 26 9.35 -3.51 -4.13
N PHE A 27 8.95 -4.29 -3.13
CA PHE A 27 8.25 -3.72 -1.99
C PHE A 27 9.14 -2.75 -1.21
N PHE A 28 10.38 -3.14 -0.95
CA PHE A 28 11.28 -2.29 -0.18
C PHE A 28 11.55 -0.97 -0.89
N ALA A 29 11.70 -1.00 -2.20
CA ALA A 29 11.90 0.22 -2.99
C ALA A 29 10.68 1.13 -2.87
N ASP A 30 9.49 0.57 -3.00
CA ASP A 30 8.26 1.34 -2.89
C ASP A 30 8.06 1.86 -1.47
N TYR A 31 8.38 1.04 -0.48
CA TYR A 31 8.29 1.45 0.91
C TYR A 31 9.18 2.66 1.18
N THR A 32 10.44 2.57 0.78
CA THR A 32 11.40 3.63 1.03
C THR A 32 11.01 4.93 0.31
N LYS A 33 10.53 4.81 -0.91
CA LYS A 33 10.24 5.97 -1.73
C LYS A 33 8.89 6.60 -1.42
N ASN A 34 7.89 5.77 -1.19
CA ASN A 34 6.50 6.25 -1.09
C ASN A 34 5.84 5.94 0.24
N ILE A 35 5.79 4.68 0.63
CA ILE A 35 4.99 4.24 1.76
C ILE A 35 5.47 4.87 3.07
N SER A 36 6.78 4.95 3.27
CA SER A 36 7.33 5.54 4.48
C SER A 36 7.02 7.03 4.58
N ASN A 37 6.67 7.66 3.47
CA ASN A 37 6.27 9.07 3.44
C ASN A 37 4.76 9.24 3.57
N GLY A 38 4.04 8.16 3.83
CA GLY A 38 2.63 8.24 4.14
C GLY A 38 1.69 7.81 3.03
N GLY A 39 2.19 7.38 1.88
CA GLY A 39 1.29 7.02 0.80
C GLY A 39 1.95 6.20 -0.28
N THR A 40 1.17 5.92 -1.32
CA THR A 40 1.67 5.23 -2.49
C THR A 40 0.78 5.55 -3.68
N PHE A 41 1.17 5.07 -4.85
CA PHE A 41 0.38 5.23 -6.07
C PHE A 41 -0.07 3.84 -6.53
N ILE A 42 -1.35 3.72 -6.87
CA ILE A 42 -1.91 2.47 -7.40
C ILE A 42 -2.29 2.67 -8.85
N LYS A 43 -1.66 1.91 -9.74
CA LYS A 43 -2.00 1.91 -11.16
C LYS A 43 -3.33 1.22 -11.37
N THR A 44 -4.26 1.91 -12.00
CA THR A 44 -5.56 1.33 -12.33
C THR A 44 -6.23 2.19 -13.39
N ASP A 45 -6.97 1.54 -14.27
CA ASP A 45 -7.78 2.27 -15.23
C ASP A 45 -9.15 2.65 -14.66
N ARG A 46 -9.40 2.27 -13.40
CA ARG A 46 -10.65 2.58 -12.70
C ARG A 46 -10.37 3.14 -11.33
N PRO A 47 -9.76 4.33 -11.25
CA PRO A 47 -9.48 4.92 -9.94
C PRO A 47 -10.76 5.22 -9.19
N LEU A 48 -10.71 5.03 -7.89
CA LEU A 48 -11.82 5.37 -7.02
C LEU A 48 -11.87 6.90 -6.84
N PRO A 49 -13.05 7.44 -6.56
CA PRO A 49 -13.16 8.90 -6.37
C PRO A 49 -12.28 9.40 -5.24
N VAL A 50 -11.77 10.60 -5.40
CA VAL A 50 -10.99 11.27 -4.35
C VAL A 50 -11.85 11.35 -3.09
N GLY A 51 -11.25 11.03 -1.95
CA GLY A 51 -11.94 11.00 -0.67
C GLY A 51 -12.41 9.62 -0.25
N THR A 52 -12.38 8.64 -1.16
CA THR A 52 -12.81 7.29 -0.83
C THR A 52 -11.86 6.65 0.16
N GLU A 53 -12.40 6.12 1.26
CA GLU A 53 -11.62 5.37 2.24
C GLU A 53 -11.76 3.87 1.97
N PHE A 54 -10.70 3.13 2.25
CA PHE A 54 -10.67 1.70 1.96
C PHE A 54 -9.69 0.99 2.86
N LEU A 55 -9.76 -0.33 2.86
CA LEU A 55 -8.78 -1.17 3.53
C LEU A 55 -7.76 -1.65 2.50
N PHE A 56 -6.50 -1.38 2.77
CA PHE A 56 -5.40 -1.76 1.89
C PHE A 56 -4.79 -3.05 2.43
N LYS A 57 -4.92 -4.11 1.65
CA LYS A 57 -4.40 -5.42 2.05
C LYS A 57 -3.14 -5.70 1.25
N LEU A 58 -2.02 -5.69 1.94
CA LEU A 58 -0.71 -5.77 1.31
C LEU A 58 -0.09 -7.13 1.56
N THR A 59 0.10 -7.90 0.49
CA THR A 59 0.65 -9.25 0.57
C THR A 59 2.10 -9.26 0.11
N LEU A 60 2.96 -9.87 0.91
CA LEU A 60 4.39 -9.94 0.63
C LEU A 60 4.84 -11.38 0.50
N PRO A 61 5.93 -11.65 -0.28
CA PRO A 61 6.34 -13.02 -0.59
C PRO A 61 6.69 -13.89 0.61
N LYS A 62 7.34 -13.32 1.62
CA LYS A 62 7.83 -14.13 2.75
C LYS A 62 6.99 -13.97 4.00
N ARG A 63 5.82 -13.42 3.85
CA ARG A 63 4.96 -13.16 5.00
C ARG A 63 3.62 -13.82 4.79
N GLU A 64 3.22 -14.69 5.70
CA GLU A 64 1.97 -15.41 5.57
C GLU A 64 0.76 -14.49 5.75
N SER A 65 0.85 -13.56 6.68
CA SER A 65 -0.26 -12.65 6.95
C SER A 65 -0.05 -11.34 6.23
N PRO A 66 -1.06 -10.86 5.51
CA PRO A 66 -0.94 -9.55 4.86
C PRO A 66 -0.97 -8.43 5.89
N PHE A 67 -0.36 -7.31 5.53
CA PHE A 67 -0.54 -6.08 6.28
C PHE A 67 -1.89 -5.49 5.90
N ARG A 68 -2.60 -4.96 6.89
CA ARG A 68 -3.89 -4.30 6.66
C ARG A 68 -3.77 -2.86 7.11
N LEU A 69 -3.91 -1.95 6.16
CA LEU A 69 -3.76 -0.53 6.41
C LEU A 69 -5.01 0.18 5.92
N LYS A 70 -5.39 1.24 6.62
CA LYS A 70 -6.48 2.09 6.17
C LYS A 70 -5.91 3.13 5.22
N GLY A 71 -6.60 3.37 4.12
CA GLY A 71 -6.14 4.35 3.14
C GLY A 71 -7.24 5.22 2.63
N GLN A 72 -6.85 6.30 1.99
CA GLN A 72 -7.79 7.23 1.38
C GLN A 72 -7.23 7.73 0.05
N VAL A 73 -8.08 7.81 -0.96
CA VAL A 73 -7.69 8.34 -2.26
C VAL A 73 -7.57 9.85 -2.15
N ILE A 74 -6.41 10.40 -2.48
CA ILE A 74 -6.16 11.83 -2.35
C ILE A 74 -6.04 12.54 -3.70
N TRP A 75 -5.73 11.82 -4.77
CA TRP A 75 -5.74 12.38 -6.12
C TRP A 75 -5.83 11.24 -7.12
N THR A 76 -6.22 11.58 -8.36
CA THR A 76 -6.34 10.59 -9.43
C THR A 76 -5.75 11.11 -10.72
N ASN A 77 -5.21 10.20 -11.53
CA ASN A 77 -4.84 10.45 -12.92
C ASN A 77 -5.78 9.63 -13.79
N ARG A 78 -6.49 10.30 -14.68
CA ARG A 78 -7.39 9.63 -15.63
C ARG A 78 -6.91 9.89 -17.04
N ALA A 79 -7.42 9.11 -17.97
CA ALA A 79 -7.02 9.23 -19.37
C ALA A 79 -7.21 10.64 -19.91
N GLU A 80 -8.27 11.32 -19.48
CA GLU A 80 -8.61 12.66 -19.96
C GLU A 80 -7.99 13.77 -19.14
N GLU A 81 -7.41 13.45 -17.99
CA GLU A 81 -6.88 14.45 -17.07
C GLU A 81 -5.58 13.97 -16.48
N VAL A 82 -4.49 14.45 -17.00
CA VAL A 82 -3.20 14.12 -16.40
C VAL A 82 -2.88 15.22 -15.41
N GLN A 83 -3.15 14.95 -14.12
CA GLN A 83 -2.95 15.92 -13.06
C GLN A 83 -1.52 15.94 -12.55
N ASN A 84 -0.82 14.84 -12.70
CA ASN A 84 0.56 14.74 -12.24
C ASN A 84 1.44 14.36 -13.43
N PRO A 85 2.20 15.31 -14.00
CA PRO A 85 2.99 15.03 -15.19
C PRO A 85 4.16 14.07 -14.94
N ASP A 86 4.53 13.84 -13.69
CA ASP A 86 5.59 12.90 -13.36
C ASP A 86 5.10 11.46 -13.36
N VAL A 87 3.78 11.26 -13.49
CA VAL A 87 3.19 9.93 -13.52
C VAL A 87 2.51 9.76 -14.86
N ASP A 88 3.04 8.90 -15.69
CA ASP A 88 2.54 8.68 -17.05
C ASP A 88 1.50 7.57 -17.12
N ALA A 89 0.98 7.13 -15.98
CA ALA A 89 0.01 6.05 -15.93
C ALA A 89 -1.27 6.51 -15.25
N MET A 90 -2.39 5.94 -15.67
CA MET A 90 -3.64 6.15 -14.98
C MET A 90 -3.59 5.48 -13.62
N GLY A 91 -4.20 6.10 -12.63
CA GLY A 91 -4.24 5.52 -11.30
C GLY A 91 -4.68 6.51 -10.25
N MET A 92 -4.36 6.16 -9.01
CA MET A 92 -4.77 6.99 -7.88
C MET A 92 -3.68 7.06 -6.84
N GLY A 93 -3.52 8.23 -6.25
CA GLY A 93 -2.61 8.45 -5.14
C GLY A 93 -3.33 8.17 -3.84
N ILE A 94 -2.67 7.45 -2.96
CA ILE A 94 -3.25 6.96 -1.71
C ILE A 94 -2.47 7.55 -0.54
N SER A 95 -3.19 8.00 0.48
CA SER A 95 -2.59 8.35 1.76
C SER A 95 -3.00 7.30 2.78
N PHE A 96 -2.06 6.84 3.58
CA PHE A 96 -2.36 5.89 4.64
C PHE A 96 -2.83 6.64 5.87
N ILE A 97 -3.82 6.06 6.54
CA ILE A 97 -4.44 6.65 7.75
C ILE A 97 -4.17 5.71 8.91
N PHE A 98 -3.52 6.23 9.94
CA PHE A 98 -3.32 5.48 11.18
C PHE A 98 -4.11 6.19 12.27
N ASP A 99 -4.99 5.44 12.92
CA ASP A 99 -5.81 6.00 13.99
C ASP A 99 -4.97 6.37 15.20
N TYR A 100 -3.87 5.66 15.41
CA TYR A 100 -2.97 5.90 16.55
C TYR A 100 -1.54 5.85 16.07
N GLU A 101 -0.70 6.67 16.70
CA GLU A 101 0.73 6.70 16.38
C GLU A 101 1.37 5.33 16.62
N HIS A 102 0.87 4.61 17.60
CA HIS A 102 1.36 3.26 17.89
C HIS A 102 1.21 2.33 16.69
N ASP A 103 0.10 2.43 15.98
CA ASP A 103 -0.15 1.59 14.82
C ASP A 103 0.85 1.87 13.70
N ARG A 104 1.16 3.14 13.49
CA ARG A 104 2.17 3.53 12.50
C ARG A 104 3.54 2.98 12.88
N THR A 105 3.92 3.17 14.12
CA THR A 105 5.22 2.73 14.63
C THR A 105 5.36 1.23 14.53
N GLN A 106 4.29 0.50 14.84
CA GLN A 106 4.30 -0.95 14.77
C GLN A 106 4.47 -1.43 13.33
N PHE A 107 3.76 -0.81 12.40
CA PHE A 107 3.89 -1.17 10.99
C PHE A 107 5.31 -0.92 10.49
N GLU A 108 5.87 0.26 10.80
CA GLU A 108 7.22 0.61 10.38
C GLU A 108 8.26 -0.35 10.97
N SER A 109 8.07 -0.70 12.24
CA SER A 109 8.99 -1.61 12.90
C SER A 109 8.97 -3.00 12.26
N GLN A 110 7.79 -3.48 11.89
CA GLN A 110 7.67 -4.78 11.24
C GLN A 110 8.32 -4.77 9.85
N VAL A 111 8.15 -3.69 9.10
CA VAL A 111 8.78 -3.58 7.78
C VAL A 111 10.29 -3.53 7.92
N GLU A 112 10.79 -2.75 8.87
CA GLU A 112 12.22 -2.65 9.09
C GLU A 112 12.82 -4.00 9.48
N GLY A 113 12.08 -4.77 10.28
CA GLY A 113 12.52 -6.13 10.62
C GLY A 113 12.65 -7.01 9.41
N LEU A 114 11.70 -6.92 8.49
CA LEU A 114 11.76 -7.67 7.24
C LEU A 114 12.94 -7.24 6.38
N MET A 115 13.24 -5.95 6.35
CA MET A 115 14.36 -5.44 5.57
C MET A 115 15.68 -5.95 6.12
N VAL A 116 15.83 -5.92 7.44
CA VAL A 116 17.04 -6.40 8.09
C VAL A 116 17.24 -7.89 7.83
N GLU A 117 16.17 -8.65 7.97
CA GLU A 117 16.23 -10.10 7.73
C GLU A 117 16.62 -10.41 6.29
N SER A 118 15.99 -9.69 5.35
CA SER A 118 16.26 -9.90 3.93
C SER A 118 17.69 -9.51 3.57
N LEU A 119 18.17 -8.41 4.14
CA LEU A 119 19.55 -7.97 3.91
C LEU A 119 20.54 -8.96 4.49
N GLY A 120 20.24 -9.50 5.66
CA GLY A 120 21.08 -10.51 6.29
C GLY A 120 21.23 -11.76 5.44
N GLU A 121 20.11 -12.22 4.87
CA GLU A 121 20.15 -13.37 3.96
C GLU A 121 21.01 -13.08 2.74
N HIS A 122 20.86 -11.89 2.19
CA HIS A 122 21.60 -11.49 1.00
C HIS A 122 23.11 -11.49 1.29
N LEU A 123 23.49 -10.91 2.41
CA LEU A 123 24.88 -10.86 2.80
C LEU A 123 25.45 -12.25 3.03
N TYR A 124 24.68 -13.11 3.67
CA TYR A 124 25.10 -14.47 3.92
C TYR A 124 25.37 -15.22 2.61
N ARG A 125 24.44 -15.10 1.66
CA ARG A 125 24.61 -15.77 0.37
C ARG A 125 25.82 -15.22 -0.39
N LYS A 126 26.06 -13.93 -0.26
CA LYS A 126 27.21 -13.32 -0.89
C LYS A 126 28.51 -13.86 -0.31
N LEU A 127 28.54 -14.05 1.00
CA LEU A 127 29.74 -14.56 1.66
C LEU A 127 30.06 -16.00 1.23
N ILE A 128 29.05 -16.85 1.15
CA ILE A 128 29.30 -18.23 0.77
C ILE A 128 29.59 -18.38 -0.73
N SER A 129 29.17 -17.44 -1.54
CA SER A 129 29.43 -17.52 -2.98
C SER A 129 30.81 -17.00 -3.35
N VAL A 130 31.48 -16.33 -2.44
CA VAL A 130 32.82 -15.82 -2.70
C VAL A 130 33.86 -16.95 -2.67
N GLU A 131 33.52 -18.03 -2.00
CA GLU A 131 34.40 -19.18 -1.97
C GLU A 131 34.35 -19.92 -3.30
#